data_61d3bcd8c1b14704e9826db20160c1b3
#
_entry.id   61d3bcd8c1b14704e9826db20160c1b3
#
_cell.length_a   1.000
_cell.length_b   1.000
_cell.length_c   1.000
_cell.angle_alpha   90.00
_cell.angle_beta   90.00
_cell.angle_gamma   90.00
#
_symmetry.space_group_name_H-M   'P 1'
#
loop_
_entity.id
_entity.type
_entity.pdbx_description
1 polymer ?
#
loop_
_entity_poly.entity_id
_entity_poly.type
_entity_poly.pdbx_seq_one_letter_code
_entity_poly.pdbx_strand_id
1 'polypeptide(L)'
;MGTEDCTYERVSRDAVPGTRVRDAMVTSPKTMPADGTAADLRAMFANSHVMSALLVDGPRFVGLVDRESLRDETPDGRPARSLVRRDVATIDPDAPLAEALAALDEHAERRLVVLDGDGRTLRGLLCLTSDRNGFCQS
;
A
#
# COMPACT_ATOMS: atom_id res chain seq x y z
N MET A 1 -14.81 14.23 0.75
CA MET A 1 -14.01 13.44 0.26
C MET A 1 -13.68 12.24 0.96
N GLY A 2 -14.23 11.39 1.17
CA GLY A 2 -14.00 10.29 1.97
C GLY A 2 -12.92 9.36 1.58
N THR A 3 -12.61 9.26 0.34
CA THR A 3 -11.66 8.27 -0.06
C THR A 3 -10.35 8.88 -0.31
N GLU A 4 -9.75 9.26 0.75
CA GLU A 4 -8.57 10.03 0.71
C GLU A 4 -7.48 9.43 -0.10
N ASP A 5 -7.42 8.15 -0.22
CA ASP A 5 -6.37 7.47 -0.95
C ASP A 5 -6.77 7.11 -2.37
N CYS A 6 -7.91 7.58 -2.86
CA CYS A 6 -8.35 7.28 -4.21
C CYS A 6 -8.42 8.54 -5.04
N THR A 7 -8.06 8.43 -6.29
CA THR A 7 -8.19 9.53 -7.22
C THR A 7 -9.41 9.31 -8.10
N TYR A 8 -9.40 9.89 -9.27
CA TYR A 8 -10.55 9.84 -10.15
C TYR A 8 -10.72 8.51 -10.83
N GLU A 9 -9.60 7.90 -11.22
CA GLU A 9 -9.65 6.67 -11.98
C GLU A 9 -9.59 5.48 -11.07
N ARG A 10 -10.43 4.51 -11.32
CA ARG A 10 -10.42 3.28 -10.56
C ARG A 10 -10.93 2.15 -11.43
N VAL A 11 -10.47 0.95 -11.12
CA VAL A 11 -10.93 -0.26 -11.78
C VAL A 11 -12.12 -0.79 -10.99
N SER A 12 -13.25 -0.96 -11.66
CA SER A 12 -14.45 -1.46 -11.02
C SER A 12 -14.30 -2.92 -10.62
N ARG A 13 -14.97 -3.28 -9.53
CA ARG A 13 -15.03 -4.69 -9.12
C ARG A 13 -15.58 -5.56 -10.23
N ASP A 14 -16.44 -5.02 -11.07
CA ASP A 14 -17.02 -5.77 -12.18
C ASP A 14 -16.00 -6.11 -13.26
N ALA A 15 -14.89 -5.39 -13.31
CA ALA A 15 -13.85 -5.65 -14.31
C ALA A 15 -12.84 -6.70 -13.85
N VAL A 16 -13.02 -7.27 -12.66
CA VAL A 16 -12.06 -8.21 -12.09
C VAL A 16 -11.83 -9.44 -12.97
N PRO A 17 -12.87 -10.06 -13.56
CA PRO A 17 -12.61 -11.19 -14.45
C PRO A 17 -11.75 -10.77 -15.65
N GLY A 18 -10.65 -11.48 -15.86
CA GLY A 18 -9.77 -11.22 -16.98
C GLY A 18 -8.76 -10.12 -16.75
N THR A 19 -8.73 -9.51 -15.58
CA THR A 19 -7.80 -8.44 -15.23
C THR A 19 -6.71 -8.96 -14.31
N ARG A 20 -5.48 -8.47 -14.48
CA ARG A 20 -4.38 -8.85 -13.63
C ARG A 20 -4.10 -7.74 -12.62
N VAL A 21 -3.40 -8.09 -11.55
CA VAL A 21 -3.04 -7.13 -10.51
C VAL A 21 -2.34 -5.92 -11.11
N ARG A 22 -1.42 -6.14 -12.06
CA ARG A 22 -0.66 -5.02 -12.67
C ARG A 22 -1.56 -4.00 -13.36
N ASP A 23 -2.73 -4.42 -13.78
CA ASP A 23 -3.64 -3.53 -14.51
C ASP A 23 -4.47 -2.66 -13.57
N ALA A 24 -4.49 -2.98 -12.29
CA ALA A 24 -5.31 -2.28 -11.30
C ALA A 24 -4.50 -1.63 -10.20
N MET A 25 -3.22 -1.90 -10.11
CA MET A 25 -2.39 -1.39 -9.01
C MET A 25 -2.00 0.06 -9.23
N VAL A 26 -1.71 0.73 -8.12
CA VAL A 26 -1.07 2.04 -8.14
C VAL A 26 0.41 1.80 -8.43
N THR A 27 0.92 2.38 -9.53
CA THR A 27 2.28 2.11 -9.97
C THR A 27 3.33 2.99 -9.29
N SER A 28 2.89 4.07 -8.66
CA SER A 28 3.80 4.99 -7.97
C SER A 28 3.30 5.28 -6.57
N PRO A 29 3.29 4.28 -5.69
CA PRO A 29 2.82 4.50 -4.33
C PRO A 29 3.81 5.39 -3.57
N LYS A 30 3.34 5.98 -2.47
CA LYS A 30 4.19 6.81 -1.63
C LYS A 30 5.22 5.95 -0.91
N THR A 31 6.48 6.21 -1.15
CA THR A 31 7.58 5.47 -0.55
C THR A 31 8.52 6.40 0.19
N MET A 32 9.32 5.84 1.08
CA MET A 32 10.38 6.58 1.73
C MET A 32 11.54 5.62 2.00
N PRO A 33 12.76 6.14 2.19
CA PRO A 33 13.89 5.28 2.50
C PRO A 33 13.70 4.53 3.80
N ALA A 34 14.14 3.29 3.83
CA ALA A 34 13.97 2.44 5.02
C ALA A 34 14.76 2.95 6.21
N ASP A 35 15.78 3.78 5.99
CA ASP A 35 16.56 4.37 7.07
C ASP A 35 15.99 5.68 7.59
N GLY A 36 14.79 6.04 7.13
CA GLY A 36 14.13 7.23 7.63
C GLY A 36 13.64 7.09 9.07
N THR A 37 13.09 8.17 9.60
CA THR A 37 12.67 8.24 10.99
C THR A 37 11.19 8.56 11.12
N ALA A 38 10.70 8.57 12.37
CA ALA A 38 9.31 8.96 12.63
C ALA A 38 9.03 10.38 12.17
N ALA A 39 10.03 11.27 12.23
CA ALA A 39 9.85 12.63 11.71
C ALA A 39 9.55 12.63 10.23
N ASP A 40 10.23 11.76 9.48
CA ASP A 40 9.96 11.62 8.05
C ASP A 40 8.57 11.06 7.79
N LEU A 41 8.12 10.13 8.62
CA LEU A 41 6.76 9.59 8.53
C LEU A 41 5.73 10.68 8.80
N ARG A 42 5.97 11.52 9.80
CA ARG A 42 5.05 12.61 10.10
C ARG A 42 4.92 13.57 8.94
N ALA A 43 6.05 13.87 8.28
CA ALA A 43 6.03 14.72 7.10
C ALA A 43 5.20 14.10 5.99
N MET A 44 5.34 12.80 5.78
CA MET A 44 4.56 12.10 4.76
C MET A 44 3.08 12.05 5.11
N PHE A 45 2.76 11.74 6.36
CA PHE A 45 1.37 11.64 6.81
C PHE A 45 0.71 13.00 7.02
N ALA A 46 1.46 14.09 6.93
CA ALA A 46 0.86 15.43 6.93
C ALA A 46 -0.10 15.58 5.75
N ASN A 47 0.13 14.84 4.67
CA ASN A 47 -0.83 14.72 3.59
C ASN A 47 -1.92 13.74 4.05
N SER A 48 -3.14 14.24 4.24
CA SER A 48 -4.23 13.42 4.78
C SER A 48 -4.65 12.29 3.86
N HIS A 49 -4.21 12.32 2.60
CA HIS A 49 -4.54 11.25 1.66
C HIS A 49 -3.58 10.06 1.77
N VAL A 50 -2.48 10.21 2.48
CA VAL A 50 -1.51 9.13 2.65
C VAL A 50 -1.90 8.30 3.87
N MET A 51 -2.31 7.06 3.63
CA MET A 51 -2.74 6.17 4.71
C MET A 51 -1.68 5.16 5.10
N SER A 52 -0.74 4.90 4.20
CA SER A 52 0.34 3.94 4.45
C SER A 52 1.61 4.44 3.79
N ALA A 53 2.72 4.24 4.46
CA ALA A 53 4.04 4.57 3.91
C ALA A 53 4.77 3.27 3.63
N LEU A 54 5.31 3.15 2.42
CA LEU A 54 6.09 1.98 2.03
C LEU A 54 7.56 2.31 2.21
N LEU A 55 8.24 1.54 3.03
CA LEU A 55 9.68 1.72 3.25
C LEU A 55 10.44 0.87 2.24
N VAL A 56 11.41 1.49 1.58
CA VAL A 56 12.17 0.81 0.53
C VAL A 56 13.67 1.02 0.74
N ASP A 57 14.44 0.08 0.20
CA ASP A 57 15.88 0.19 0.12
C ASP A 57 16.19 0.03 -1.37
N GLY A 58 16.33 1.15 -2.08
CA GLY A 58 16.37 1.13 -3.53
C GLY A 58 15.06 0.59 -4.09
N PRO A 59 15.09 -0.41 -4.95
CA PRO A 59 13.86 -1.02 -5.47
C PRO A 59 13.24 -2.04 -4.53
N ARG A 60 13.92 -2.36 -3.43
CA ARG A 60 13.51 -3.43 -2.54
C ARG A 60 12.53 -2.94 -1.49
N PHE A 61 11.43 -3.65 -1.35
CA PHE A 61 10.44 -3.37 -0.32
C PHE A 61 10.95 -3.84 1.04
N VAL A 62 10.88 -3.00 2.04
CA VAL A 62 11.33 -3.32 3.40
C VAL A 62 10.15 -3.51 4.34
N GLY A 63 9.14 -2.65 4.26
CA GLY A 63 8.00 -2.78 5.15
C GLY A 63 6.97 -1.70 4.91
N LEU A 64 5.84 -1.83 5.58
CA LEU A 64 4.74 -0.89 5.47
C LEU A 64 4.40 -0.35 6.85
N VAL A 65 4.26 0.96 6.95
CA VAL A 65 3.85 1.63 8.19
C VAL A 65 2.48 2.23 7.94
N ASP A 66 1.49 1.82 8.72
CA ASP A 66 0.16 2.41 8.65
C ASP A 66 0.14 3.72 9.43
N ARG A 67 -0.75 4.63 9.02
CA ARG A 67 -0.88 5.92 9.69
C ARG A 67 -1.12 5.74 11.19
N GLU A 68 -1.92 4.74 11.57
CA GLU A 68 -2.25 4.50 12.96
C GLU A 68 -1.06 4.03 13.79
N SER A 69 -0.03 3.50 13.15
CA SER A 69 1.16 3.03 13.86
C SER A 69 2.02 4.17 14.37
N LEU A 70 1.84 5.35 13.82
CA LEU A 70 2.60 6.53 14.23
C LEU A 70 1.76 7.31 15.24
N ARG A 71 2.18 7.30 16.49
CA ARG A 71 1.45 7.97 17.55
C ARG A 71 2.05 9.32 17.86
N ASP A 72 1.28 10.18 18.50
CA ASP A 72 1.76 11.52 18.84
C ASP A 72 2.98 11.46 19.75
N GLU A 73 3.02 10.48 20.63
CA GLU A 73 4.11 10.37 21.60
C GLU A 73 5.34 9.67 21.02
N THR A 74 5.28 9.18 19.78
CA THR A 74 6.44 8.53 19.18
C THR A 74 7.56 9.56 18.97
N PRO A 75 8.77 9.32 19.47
CA PRO A 75 9.86 10.28 19.28
C PRO A 75 10.23 10.44 17.82
N ASP A 76 10.58 11.67 17.42
CA ASP A 76 10.93 11.95 16.03
C ASP A 76 12.12 11.15 15.54
N GLY A 77 13.05 10.82 16.40
CA GLY A 77 14.25 10.08 16.02
C GLY A 77 14.06 8.58 15.95
N ARG A 78 12.87 8.09 16.23
CA ARG A 78 12.63 6.64 16.20
C ARG A 78 12.74 6.13 14.77
N PRO A 79 13.49 5.05 14.52
CA PRO A 79 13.59 4.50 13.17
C PRO A 79 12.23 4.08 12.63
N ALA A 80 11.94 4.48 11.41
CA ALA A 80 10.67 4.15 10.78
C ALA A 80 10.48 2.64 10.68
N ARG A 81 11.57 1.90 10.44
CA ARG A 81 11.47 0.44 10.30
C ARG A 81 11.04 -0.25 11.58
N SER A 82 11.14 0.41 12.74
CA SER A 82 10.66 -0.17 13.98
C SER A 82 9.14 -0.12 14.10
N LEU A 83 8.48 0.59 13.19
CA LEU A 83 7.03 0.78 13.22
C LEU A 83 6.31 -0.02 12.12
N VAL A 84 7.05 -0.83 11.34
CA VAL A 84 6.44 -1.55 10.23
C VAL A 84 5.54 -2.66 10.73
N ARG A 85 4.52 -2.96 9.94
CA ARG A 85 3.66 -4.11 10.19
C ARG A 85 4.42 -5.38 9.85
N ARG A 86 4.14 -6.45 10.57
CA ARG A 86 4.78 -7.74 10.33
C ARG A 86 3.96 -8.63 9.42
N ASP A 87 2.66 -8.40 9.35
CA ASP A 87 1.74 -9.28 8.64
C ASP A 87 1.24 -8.66 7.34
N VAL A 88 2.13 -8.01 6.61
CA VAL A 88 1.77 -7.37 5.35
C VAL A 88 1.52 -8.44 4.30
N ALA A 89 0.34 -8.39 3.69
CA ALA A 89 0.01 -9.29 2.60
C ALA A 89 0.59 -8.77 1.29
N THR A 90 1.10 -9.68 0.48
CA THR A 90 1.73 -9.32 -0.79
C THR A 90 1.15 -10.16 -1.91
N ILE A 91 1.33 -9.71 -3.14
CA ILE A 91 0.86 -10.43 -4.31
C ILE A 91 1.75 -10.11 -5.51
N ASP A 92 1.78 -11.02 -6.48
CA ASP A 92 2.55 -10.87 -7.69
C ASP A 92 1.76 -10.00 -8.70
N PRO A 93 2.45 -9.14 -9.48
CA PRO A 93 1.73 -8.30 -10.45
C PRO A 93 1.06 -9.09 -11.57
N ASP A 94 1.52 -10.31 -11.84
CA ASP A 94 0.92 -11.15 -12.88
C ASP A 94 -0.22 -12.00 -12.37
N ALA A 95 -0.51 -11.97 -11.08
CA ALA A 95 -1.60 -12.74 -10.52
C ALA A 95 -2.95 -12.22 -11.03
N PRO A 96 -3.96 -13.09 -11.11
CA PRO A 96 -5.30 -12.63 -11.45
C PRO A 96 -5.82 -11.69 -10.39
N LEU A 97 -6.51 -10.63 -10.81
CA LEU A 97 -7.06 -9.68 -9.87
C LEU A 97 -8.09 -10.33 -8.95
N ALA A 98 -8.78 -11.37 -9.44
CA ALA A 98 -9.74 -12.10 -8.63
C ALA A 98 -9.07 -12.73 -7.39
N GLU A 99 -7.85 -13.22 -7.56
CA GLU A 99 -7.10 -13.79 -6.44
C GLU A 99 -6.76 -12.73 -5.40
N ALA A 100 -6.35 -11.54 -5.86
CA ALA A 100 -6.06 -10.43 -4.98
C ALA A 100 -7.31 -9.98 -4.22
N LEU A 101 -8.44 -9.91 -4.91
CA LEU A 101 -9.68 -9.50 -4.28
C LEU A 101 -10.11 -10.48 -3.20
N ALA A 102 -9.96 -11.78 -3.46
CA ALA A 102 -10.27 -12.79 -2.47
C ALA A 102 -9.38 -12.65 -1.23
N ALA A 103 -8.10 -12.37 -1.43
CA ALA A 103 -7.18 -12.19 -0.31
C ALA A 103 -7.54 -10.95 0.51
N LEU A 104 -7.90 -9.85 -0.15
CA LEU A 104 -8.30 -8.63 0.53
C LEU A 104 -9.58 -8.85 1.35
N ASP A 105 -10.56 -9.54 0.77
CA ASP A 105 -11.82 -9.80 1.45
C ASP A 105 -11.63 -10.75 2.62
N GLU A 106 -10.79 -11.76 2.44
CA GLU A 106 -10.56 -12.77 3.49
C GLU A 106 -9.92 -12.15 4.72
N HIS A 107 -9.00 -11.22 4.52
CA HIS A 107 -8.26 -10.61 5.63
C HIS A 107 -8.83 -9.26 6.06
N ALA A 108 -9.95 -8.85 5.49
CA ALA A 108 -10.57 -7.55 5.77
C ALA A 108 -9.60 -6.39 5.54
N GLU A 109 -8.71 -6.55 4.58
CA GLU A 109 -7.74 -5.53 4.23
C GLU A 109 -8.22 -4.72 3.05
N ARG A 110 -7.64 -3.55 2.87
CA ARG A 110 -7.92 -2.74 1.68
C ARG A 110 -6.68 -2.57 0.82
N ARG A 111 -5.52 -3.05 1.28
CA ARG A 111 -4.26 -2.85 0.57
C ARG A 111 -3.46 -4.14 0.50
N LEU A 112 -2.85 -4.36 -0.66
CA LEU A 112 -1.87 -5.43 -0.87
C LEU A 112 -0.64 -4.80 -1.48
N VAL A 113 0.53 -5.18 -0.98
CA VAL A 113 1.79 -4.74 -1.57
C VAL A 113 2.10 -5.65 -2.75
N VAL A 114 2.35 -5.06 -3.91
CA VAL A 114 2.63 -5.83 -5.12
C VAL A 114 4.15 -5.93 -5.28
N LEU A 115 4.63 -7.14 -5.16
CA LEU A 115 6.07 -7.44 -5.29
C LEU A 115 6.30 -8.29 -6.52
N ASP A 116 7.47 -8.10 -7.15
CA ASP A 116 7.85 -8.91 -8.29
C ASP A 116 7.98 -10.37 -7.87
N GLY A 117 8.19 -11.27 -8.85
CA GLY A 117 8.28 -12.70 -8.59
C GLY A 117 9.40 -13.09 -7.63
N ASP A 118 10.39 -12.20 -7.42
CA ASP A 118 11.44 -12.46 -6.44
C ASP A 118 10.98 -12.24 -5.00
N GLY A 119 9.77 -11.70 -4.81
CA GLY A 119 9.22 -11.42 -3.48
C GLY A 119 9.88 -10.25 -2.78
N ARG A 120 10.65 -9.44 -3.47
CA ARG A 120 11.43 -8.36 -2.87
C ARG A 120 11.24 -7.02 -3.55
N THR A 121 11.19 -7.02 -4.88
CA THR A 121 11.14 -5.77 -5.65
C THR A 121 9.75 -5.19 -5.63
N LEU A 122 9.64 -3.96 -5.17
CA LEU A 122 8.35 -3.29 -5.10
C LEU A 122 7.89 -2.91 -6.50
N ARG A 123 6.69 -3.34 -6.86
CA ARG A 123 6.10 -3.02 -8.15
C ARG A 123 4.94 -2.04 -8.01
N GLY A 124 4.24 -2.06 -6.91
CA GLY A 124 3.13 -1.16 -6.71
C GLY A 124 2.32 -1.48 -5.48
N LEU A 125 1.16 -0.86 -5.39
CA LEU A 125 0.25 -1.05 -4.27
C LEU A 125 -1.16 -1.25 -4.82
N LEU A 126 -1.80 -2.31 -4.41
CA LEU A 126 -3.19 -2.56 -4.77
C LEU A 126 -4.06 -2.05 -3.64
N CYS A 127 -4.99 -1.16 -3.95
CA CYS A 127 -5.78 -0.49 -2.93
C CYS A 127 -7.26 -0.50 -3.30
N LEU A 128 -8.10 -1.06 -2.43
CA LEU A 128 -9.55 -0.99 -2.62
C LEU A 128 -10.07 0.38 -2.20
N THR A 129 -11.08 0.84 -2.89
CA THR A 129 -11.79 2.05 -2.47
C THR A 129 -12.46 1.80 -1.13
N SER A 130 -12.86 2.88 -0.46
CA SER A 130 -13.45 2.75 0.88
C SER A 130 -14.77 1.97 0.86
N ASP A 131 -15.51 2.00 -0.25
CA ASP A 131 -16.74 1.22 -0.39
C ASP A 131 -16.47 -0.20 -0.89
N ARG A 132 -15.21 -0.55 -1.15
CA ARG A 132 -14.77 -1.86 -1.60
C ARG A 132 -15.34 -2.28 -2.95
N ASN A 133 -15.83 -1.33 -3.74
CA ASN A 133 -16.42 -1.62 -5.04
C ASN A 133 -15.46 -1.47 -6.20
N GLY A 134 -14.26 -1.01 -5.97
CA GLY A 134 -13.28 -0.85 -7.03
C GLY A 134 -11.90 -0.67 -6.46
N PHE A 135 -10.94 -0.50 -7.35
CA PHE A 135 -9.53 -0.31 -6.98
C PHE A 135 -9.10 1.10 -7.33
N CYS A 136 -8.34 1.70 -6.44
CA CYS A 136 -7.79 3.03 -6.66
C CYS A 136 -6.67 2.97 -7.69
N GLN A 137 -6.61 3.98 -8.53
CA GLN A 137 -5.49 4.16 -9.46
C GLN A 137 -5.02 5.59 -9.39
N SER A 138 -3.75 5.80 -9.65
CA SER A 138 -3.19 7.14 -9.67
C SER A 138 -2.52 7.42 -11.00
#